data_5487c1e370ad51263a9031f9e29bfe49
#
_entry.id   5487c1e370ad51263a9031f9e29bfe49
#
_cell.length_a   1.000
_cell.length_b   1.000
_cell.length_c   1.000
_cell.angle_alpha   90.00
_cell.angle_beta   90.00
_cell.angle_gamma   90.00
#
_symmetry.space_group_name_H-M   'P 1'
#
loop_
_entity.id
_entity.type
_entity.pdbx_description
1 polymer ?
#
loop_
_entity_poly.entity_id
_entity_poly.type
_entity_poly.pdbx_seq_one_letter_code
_entity_poly.pdbx_strand_id
1 'polypeptide(L)'
;MNPTSPPLATCRSARRLWLWGLLATPLLLVLLVGAGVASLFYLGSDARALRNGLMKSSGVEWQQRIALNAGCLTLGAVRAGLSHARLEPGARAALQSIRSAEVGVYQLVSGTPPPDRGSMLTAADTAMTVRGWERVVGVMDGHNLVAVYLPEKNITAHRLKCCVMAFDGKEMVLVSAQGNPEPLLTYAFDQANLHAQARMPSFMVIAR
;
A
#
# COMPACT_ATOMS: atom_id res chain seq x y z
N MET A 1 -66.33 -38.41 25.24
CA MET A 1 -65.19 -38.08 24.31
C MET A 1 -64.92 -36.60 24.47
N ASN A 2 -63.87 -36.25 25.20
CA ASN A 2 -63.46 -34.86 25.38
C ASN A 2 -62.43 -34.47 24.31
N PRO A 3 -62.59 -33.37 23.59
CA PRO A 3 -61.55 -32.91 22.65
C PRO A 3 -60.45 -32.17 23.45
N THR A 4 -59.22 -32.69 23.38
CA THR A 4 -58.04 -32.14 23.98
C THR A 4 -57.61 -30.93 23.15
N SER A 5 -57.61 -29.72 23.73
CA SER A 5 -57.15 -28.49 23.10
C SER A 5 -55.61 -28.52 22.95
N PRO A 6 -55.06 -28.12 21.80
CA PRO A 6 -53.62 -28.06 21.61
C PRO A 6 -52.99 -26.89 22.41
N PRO A 7 -51.74 -27.05 22.94
CA PRO A 7 -51.10 -26.00 23.73
C PRO A 7 -50.69 -24.85 22.79
N LEU A 8 -51.02 -23.62 23.19
CA LEU A 8 -50.57 -22.38 22.56
C LEU A 8 -49.06 -22.26 22.74
N ALA A 9 -48.33 -22.51 21.65
CA ALA A 9 -46.89 -22.35 21.60
C ALA A 9 -46.51 -20.87 21.84
N THR A 10 -45.73 -20.63 22.85
CA THR A 10 -45.27 -19.34 23.36
C THR A 10 -44.40 -18.60 22.32
N CYS A 11 -44.95 -17.60 21.69
CA CYS A 11 -44.27 -16.69 20.71
C CYS A 11 -43.33 -15.67 21.37
N ARG A 12 -42.82 -15.96 22.61
CA ARG A 12 -41.97 -15.04 23.38
C ARG A 12 -40.47 -15.07 23.00
N SER A 13 -39.98 -16.11 22.34
CA SER A 13 -38.53 -16.25 22.03
C SER A 13 -38.10 -15.45 20.79
N ALA A 14 -38.98 -15.33 19.80
CA ALA A 14 -38.65 -14.63 18.54
C ALA A 14 -38.38 -13.12 18.69
N ARG A 15 -39.12 -12.47 19.64
CA ARG A 15 -38.97 -11.03 19.90
C ARG A 15 -37.63 -10.68 20.58
N ARG A 16 -37.13 -11.56 21.44
CA ARG A 16 -35.80 -11.40 22.07
C ARG A 16 -34.67 -11.58 21.07
N LEU A 17 -34.74 -12.56 20.20
CA LEU A 17 -33.74 -12.79 19.13
C LEU A 17 -33.69 -11.62 18.17
N TRP A 18 -34.79 -11.00 17.84
CA TRP A 18 -34.86 -9.84 16.95
C TRP A 18 -34.23 -8.59 17.59
N LEU A 19 -34.47 -8.35 18.89
CA LEU A 19 -33.83 -7.25 19.62
C LEU A 19 -32.31 -7.44 19.75
N TRP A 20 -31.84 -8.66 19.99
CA TRP A 20 -30.41 -8.96 20.03
C TRP A 20 -29.75 -8.81 18.65
N GLY A 21 -30.40 -9.17 17.57
CA GLY A 21 -29.97 -8.94 16.20
C GLY A 21 -29.83 -7.46 15.89
N LEU A 22 -30.79 -6.65 16.28
CA LEU A 22 -30.82 -5.21 16.04
C LEU A 22 -29.73 -4.45 16.82
N LEU A 23 -29.32 -4.95 18.00
CA LEU A 23 -28.25 -4.38 18.80
C LEU A 23 -26.87 -4.92 18.39
N ALA A 24 -26.79 -6.18 17.95
CA ALA A 24 -25.53 -6.80 17.51
C ALA A 24 -25.04 -6.24 16.16
N THR A 25 -25.94 -5.87 15.26
CA THR A 25 -25.57 -5.35 13.94
C THR A 25 -24.76 -4.05 14.01
N PRO A 26 -25.19 -2.98 14.71
CA PRO A 26 -24.39 -1.76 14.83
C PRO A 26 -23.09 -1.99 15.61
N LEU A 27 -23.09 -2.85 16.63
CA LEU A 27 -21.87 -3.19 17.36
C LEU A 27 -20.84 -3.89 16.44
N LEU A 28 -21.30 -4.86 15.65
CA LEU A 28 -20.45 -5.56 14.67
C LEU A 28 -19.92 -4.59 13.60
N LEU A 29 -20.75 -3.66 13.16
CA LEU A 29 -20.35 -2.64 12.20
C LEU A 29 -19.30 -1.68 12.77
N VAL A 30 -19.45 -1.25 14.03
CA VAL A 30 -18.46 -0.43 14.73
C VAL A 30 -17.15 -1.20 14.91
N LEU A 31 -17.22 -2.48 15.28
CA LEU A 31 -16.04 -3.33 15.41
C LEU A 31 -15.32 -3.53 14.07
N LEU A 32 -16.05 -3.76 12.98
CA LEU A 32 -15.48 -3.89 11.63
C LEU A 32 -14.83 -2.58 11.16
N VAL A 33 -15.50 -1.45 11.38
CA VAL A 33 -14.93 -0.13 11.05
C VAL A 33 -13.70 0.15 11.91
N GLY A 34 -13.77 -0.11 13.21
CA GLY A 34 -12.66 0.06 14.15
C GLY A 34 -11.45 -0.82 13.80
N ALA A 35 -11.68 -2.09 13.49
CA ALA A 35 -10.63 -3.01 13.01
C ALA A 35 -10.05 -2.57 11.67
N GLY A 36 -10.90 -2.09 10.75
CA GLY A 36 -10.49 -1.52 9.47
C GLY A 36 -9.58 -0.30 9.64
N VAL A 37 -9.98 0.63 10.49
CA VAL A 37 -9.17 1.83 10.81
C VAL A 37 -7.87 1.43 11.51
N ALA A 38 -7.91 0.53 12.48
CA ALA A 38 -6.70 0.05 13.15
C ALA A 38 -5.73 -0.62 12.17
N SER A 39 -6.22 -1.36 11.17
CA SER A 39 -5.38 -2.01 10.15
C SER A 39 -4.62 -1.01 9.28
N LEU A 40 -5.10 0.24 9.15
CA LEU A 40 -4.40 1.30 8.40
C LEU A 40 -3.08 1.72 9.04
N PHE A 41 -2.90 1.47 10.34
CA PHE A 41 -1.69 1.86 11.08
C PHE A 41 -0.67 0.72 11.24
N TYR A 42 -0.95 -0.47 10.68
CA TYR A 42 -0.03 -1.59 10.73
C TYR A 42 0.73 -1.75 9.40
N LEU A 43 2.06 -1.62 9.46
CA LEU A 43 2.92 -1.98 8.33
C LEU A 43 2.87 -3.48 8.06
N GLY A 44 2.91 -3.87 6.81
CA GLY A 44 3.02 -5.25 6.38
C GLY A 44 4.34 -5.91 6.80
N SER A 45 4.40 -7.20 6.59
CA SER A 45 5.54 -8.02 7.05
C SER A 45 6.87 -7.61 6.40
N ASP A 46 6.86 -7.18 5.13
CA ASP A 46 8.07 -6.86 4.38
C ASP A 46 8.62 -5.48 4.76
N ALA A 47 7.77 -4.45 4.80
CA ALA A 47 8.15 -3.12 5.28
C ALA A 47 8.60 -3.15 6.76
N ARG A 48 7.97 -3.99 7.58
CA ARG A 48 8.34 -4.19 8.99
C ARG A 48 9.70 -4.87 9.13
N ALA A 49 10.00 -5.87 8.30
CA ALA A 49 11.30 -6.55 8.32
C ALA A 49 12.43 -5.60 7.92
N LEU A 50 12.22 -4.82 6.85
CA LEU A 50 13.15 -3.78 6.42
C LEU A 50 13.37 -2.75 7.53
N ARG A 51 12.31 -2.22 8.13
CA ARG A 51 12.39 -1.31 9.27
C ARG A 51 13.19 -1.91 10.41
N ASN A 52 12.87 -3.13 10.84
CA ASN A 52 13.53 -3.76 11.98
C ASN A 52 15.00 -4.04 11.71
N GLY A 53 15.36 -4.45 10.49
CA GLY A 53 16.75 -4.61 10.06
C GLY A 53 17.54 -3.31 10.18
N LEU A 54 16.99 -2.23 9.66
CA LEU A 54 17.57 -0.90 9.70
C LEU A 54 17.71 -0.34 11.13
N MET A 55 16.65 -0.42 11.92
CA MET A 55 16.65 0.09 13.30
C MET A 55 17.63 -0.68 14.18
N LYS A 56 17.74 -2.00 14.00
CA LYS A 56 18.67 -2.82 14.77
C LYS A 56 20.13 -2.55 14.43
N SER A 57 20.43 -2.30 13.15
CA SER A 57 21.80 -2.11 12.67
C SER A 57 22.30 -0.68 12.86
N SER A 58 21.42 0.31 12.80
CA SER A 58 21.80 1.72 12.89
C SER A 58 22.24 2.13 14.29
N GLY A 59 21.83 1.40 15.33
CA GLY A 59 22.17 1.73 16.73
C GLY A 59 21.67 3.09 17.21
N VAL A 60 20.79 3.74 16.43
CA VAL A 60 20.24 5.07 16.71
C VAL A 60 18.74 4.99 16.99
N GLU A 61 18.25 5.94 17.77
CA GLU A 61 16.83 6.03 18.09
C GLU A 61 16.04 6.69 16.97
N TRP A 62 15.00 5.99 16.51
CA TRP A 62 14.07 6.43 15.50
C TRP A 62 12.70 6.69 16.08
N GLN A 63 12.13 7.84 15.79
CA GLN A 63 10.75 8.17 16.11
C GLN A 63 9.89 7.94 14.90
N GLN A 64 8.88 7.07 15.02
CA GLN A 64 7.87 6.89 13.99
C GLN A 64 6.96 8.12 13.95
N ARG A 65 6.90 8.80 12.82
CA ARG A 65 6.01 9.94 12.57
C ARG A 65 4.70 9.52 11.97
N ILE A 66 4.77 8.67 10.94
CA ILE A 66 3.60 8.23 10.18
C ILE A 66 3.80 6.74 9.87
N ALA A 67 2.72 5.98 9.97
CA ALA A 67 2.63 4.65 9.40
C ALA A 67 1.22 4.51 8.82
N LEU A 68 1.14 4.32 7.53
CA LEU A 68 -0.12 4.17 6.80
C LEU A 68 -0.06 2.89 5.97
N ASN A 69 -1.13 2.14 6.03
CA ASN A 69 -1.34 0.95 5.21
C ASN A 69 -2.66 1.08 4.47
N ALA A 70 -2.59 1.25 3.16
CA ALA A 70 -3.75 1.22 2.28
C ALA A 70 -3.88 -0.16 1.64
N GLY A 71 -4.61 -1.04 2.28
CA GLY A 71 -4.92 -2.38 1.76
C GLY A 71 -5.93 -2.35 0.60
N CYS A 72 -6.21 -3.52 0.04
CA CYS A 72 -7.13 -3.65 -1.10
C CYS A 72 -8.55 -3.13 -0.82
N LEU A 73 -9.04 -3.26 0.42
CA LEU A 73 -10.37 -2.76 0.80
C LEU A 73 -10.37 -1.23 0.85
N THR A 74 -9.35 -0.61 1.43
CA THR A 74 -9.21 0.85 1.51
C THR A 74 -9.09 1.46 0.12
N LEU A 75 -8.21 0.90 -0.72
CA LEU A 75 -8.07 1.35 -2.10
C LEU A 75 -9.33 1.08 -2.93
N GLY A 76 -10.05 -0.01 -2.65
CA GLY A 76 -11.36 -0.29 -3.25
C GLY A 76 -12.40 0.78 -2.90
N ALA A 77 -12.49 1.17 -1.63
CA ALA A 77 -13.38 2.23 -1.18
C ALA A 77 -13.01 3.60 -1.80
N VAL A 78 -11.70 3.91 -1.85
CA VAL A 78 -11.20 5.13 -2.51
C VAL A 78 -11.57 5.13 -4.01
N ARG A 79 -11.37 4.00 -4.70
CA ARG A 79 -11.76 3.88 -6.12
C ARG A 79 -13.26 4.07 -6.32
N ALA A 80 -14.08 3.45 -5.46
CA ALA A 80 -15.54 3.59 -5.53
C ALA A 80 -15.96 5.06 -5.28
N GLY A 81 -15.37 5.73 -4.29
CA GLY A 81 -15.63 7.14 -4.02
C GLY A 81 -15.18 8.07 -5.15
N LEU A 82 -14.01 7.78 -5.74
CA LEU A 82 -13.45 8.58 -6.83
C LEU A 82 -13.99 8.19 -8.23
N SER A 83 -14.80 7.14 -8.36
CA SER A 83 -15.40 6.75 -9.64
C SER A 83 -16.26 7.85 -10.26
N HIS A 84 -16.85 8.71 -9.42
CA HIS A 84 -17.67 9.85 -9.83
C HIS A 84 -16.87 11.16 -9.98
N ALA A 85 -15.58 11.17 -9.56
CA ALA A 85 -14.72 12.33 -9.71
C ALA A 85 -14.07 12.36 -11.10
N ARG A 86 -13.91 13.57 -11.65
CA ARG A 86 -13.17 13.77 -12.90
C ARG A 86 -11.67 13.71 -12.63
N LEU A 87 -11.14 12.49 -12.51
CA LEU A 87 -9.71 12.27 -12.35
C LEU A 87 -9.00 12.41 -13.70
N GLU A 88 -7.82 12.99 -13.66
CA GLU A 88 -6.89 12.98 -14.79
C GLU A 88 -6.57 11.53 -15.21
N PRO A 89 -6.43 11.24 -16.52
CA PRO A 89 -6.19 9.87 -17.01
C PRO A 89 -5.00 9.17 -16.35
N GLY A 90 -3.89 9.89 -16.13
CA GLY A 90 -2.71 9.37 -15.45
C GLY A 90 -2.97 8.99 -13.99
N ALA A 91 -3.69 9.83 -13.25
CA ALA A 91 -4.08 9.54 -11.87
C ALA A 91 -5.02 8.33 -11.79
N ARG A 92 -5.92 8.17 -12.75
CA ARG A 92 -6.81 7.00 -12.85
C ARG A 92 -6.02 5.72 -13.14
N ALA A 93 -5.07 5.76 -14.09
CA ALA A 93 -4.20 4.63 -14.40
C ALA A 93 -3.34 4.23 -13.18
N ALA A 94 -2.77 5.21 -12.48
CA ALA A 94 -2.01 4.99 -11.25
C ALA A 94 -2.88 4.32 -10.17
N LEU A 95 -4.07 4.85 -9.93
CA LEU A 95 -5.00 4.30 -8.93
C LEU A 95 -5.42 2.87 -9.28
N GLN A 96 -5.64 2.55 -10.55
CA GLN A 96 -5.98 1.20 -11.01
C GLN A 96 -4.81 0.23 -10.86
N SER A 97 -3.58 0.71 -11.00
CA SER A 97 -2.37 -0.10 -10.93
C SER A 97 -2.05 -0.55 -9.50
N ILE A 98 -2.32 0.26 -8.48
CA ILE A 98 -1.94 -0.02 -7.09
C ILE A 98 -3.00 -0.89 -6.42
N ARG A 99 -2.64 -2.07 -5.92
CA ARG A 99 -3.52 -2.95 -5.12
C ARG A 99 -3.40 -2.73 -3.62
N SER A 100 -2.19 -2.48 -3.16
CA SER A 100 -1.90 -2.09 -1.78
C SER A 100 -0.68 -1.20 -1.76
N ALA A 101 -0.65 -0.26 -0.82
CA ALA A 101 0.49 0.60 -0.58
C ALA A 101 0.64 0.81 0.92
N GLU A 102 1.87 0.75 1.38
CA GLU A 102 2.25 0.96 2.77
C GLU A 102 3.35 2.00 2.80
N VAL A 103 3.24 2.95 3.71
CA VAL A 103 4.22 4.02 3.89
C VAL A 103 4.53 4.14 5.36
N GLY A 104 5.80 4.10 5.69
CA GLY A 104 6.32 4.39 7.03
C GLY A 104 7.30 5.55 6.96
N VAL A 105 7.10 6.56 7.80
CA VAL A 105 7.99 7.72 7.91
C VAL A 105 8.58 7.73 9.31
N TYR A 106 9.90 7.74 9.39
CA TYR A 106 10.69 7.68 10.62
C TYR A 106 11.67 8.83 10.64
N GLN A 107 11.77 9.49 11.77
CA GLN A 107 12.68 10.60 11.96
C GLN A 107 13.71 10.26 13.03
N LEU A 108 14.95 10.66 12.82
CA LEU A 108 16.00 10.59 13.83
C LEU A 108 15.62 11.47 15.02
N VAL A 109 15.84 10.95 16.23
CA VAL A 109 15.67 11.75 17.45
C VAL A 109 16.72 12.85 17.48
N SER A 110 16.31 14.07 17.84
CA SER A 110 17.18 15.25 17.87
C SER A 110 18.42 15.00 18.73
N GLY A 111 19.59 15.36 18.22
CA GLY A 111 20.88 15.16 18.91
C GLY A 111 21.57 13.82 18.61
N THR A 112 20.93 12.93 17.87
CA THR A 112 21.52 11.67 17.44
C THR A 112 22.32 11.90 16.15
N PRO A 113 23.58 11.47 16.06
CA PRO A 113 24.34 11.57 14.82
C PRO A 113 23.68 10.71 13.72
N PRO A 114 23.71 11.17 12.46
CA PRO A 114 23.15 10.38 11.37
C PRO A 114 23.90 9.05 11.25
N PRO A 115 23.19 7.93 11.04
CA PRO A 115 23.80 6.63 10.86
C PRO A 115 24.63 6.58 9.58
N ASP A 116 25.64 5.70 9.57
CA ASP A 116 26.40 5.44 8.37
C ASP A 116 25.53 4.80 7.29
N ARG A 117 25.49 5.40 6.13
CA ARG A 117 24.63 4.99 5.01
C ARG A 117 25.06 3.66 4.41
N GLY A 118 26.36 3.38 4.41
CA GLY A 118 26.87 2.08 3.93
C GLY A 118 26.37 0.94 4.81
N SER A 119 26.44 1.13 6.12
CA SER A 119 25.93 0.16 7.09
C SER A 119 24.40 0.01 7.01
N MET A 120 23.68 1.12 6.81
CA MET A 120 22.23 1.07 6.58
C MET A 120 21.87 0.28 5.32
N LEU A 121 22.57 0.53 4.21
CA LEU A 121 22.32 -0.19 2.96
C LEU A 121 22.62 -1.68 3.10
N THR A 122 23.73 -2.03 3.74
CA THR A 122 24.11 -3.44 4.01
C THR A 122 23.08 -4.13 4.90
N ALA A 123 22.58 -3.44 5.91
CA ALA A 123 21.55 -3.96 6.79
C ALA A 123 20.20 -4.16 6.06
N ALA A 124 19.85 -3.20 5.22
CA ALA A 124 18.65 -3.32 4.37
C ALA A 124 18.77 -4.50 3.42
N ASP A 125 19.93 -4.65 2.75
CA ASP A 125 20.22 -5.78 1.86
C ASP A 125 20.10 -7.12 2.60
N THR A 126 20.72 -7.22 3.75
CA THR A 126 20.67 -8.43 4.58
C THR A 126 19.24 -8.78 4.98
N ALA A 127 18.48 -7.79 5.46
CA ALA A 127 17.10 -8.00 5.89
C ALA A 127 16.17 -8.42 4.73
N MET A 128 16.42 -7.89 3.53
CA MET A 128 15.60 -8.17 2.35
C MET A 128 16.01 -9.45 1.65
N THR A 129 17.30 -9.76 1.55
CA THR A 129 17.80 -11.01 0.92
C THR A 129 17.32 -12.26 1.66
N VAL A 130 17.31 -12.26 2.99
CA VAL A 130 16.76 -13.39 3.80
C VAL A 130 15.29 -13.66 3.45
N ARG A 131 14.58 -12.69 2.94
CA ARG A 131 13.17 -12.80 2.54
C ARG A 131 12.99 -13.07 1.03
N GLY A 132 14.07 -13.26 0.29
CA GLY A 132 14.04 -13.49 -1.16
C GLY A 132 13.75 -12.22 -1.96
N TRP A 133 14.23 -11.07 -1.48
CA TRP A 133 14.17 -9.80 -2.20
C TRP A 133 15.56 -9.40 -2.67
N GLU A 134 15.66 -8.88 -3.86
CA GLU A 134 16.89 -8.38 -4.47
C GLU A 134 16.83 -6.87 -4.65
N ARG A 135 17.97 -6.21 -4.39
CA ARG A 135 18.09 -4.78 -4.65
C ARG A 135 18.35 -4.55 -6.15
N VAL A 136 17.43 -3.84 -6.80
CA VAL A 136 17.53 -3.49 -8.24
C VAL A 136 18.04 -2.09 -8.46
N VAL A 137 17.87 -1.19 -7.48
CA VAL A 137 18.40 0.19 -7.52
C VAL A 137 19.02 0.51 -6.17
N GLY A 138 20.19 1.13 -6.20
CA GLY A 138 20.85 1.70 -5.03
C GLY A 138 21.55 2.98 -5.45
N VAL A 139 21.15 4.10 -4.87
CA VAL A 139 21.72 5.42 -5.13
C VAL A 139 22.15 6.04 -3.81
N MET A 140 23.38 6.48 -3.75
CA MET A 140 23.90 7.29 -2.64
C MET A 140 24.45 8.59 -3.22
N ASP A 141 23.86 9.71 -2.82
CA ASP A 141 24.29 11.04 -3.25
C ASP A 141 24.26 12.00 -2.06
N GLY A 142 25.44 12.54 -1.73
CA GLY A 142 25.57 13.44 -0.59
C GLY A 142 25.01 12.85 0.70
N HIS A 143 23.89 13.37 1.17
CA HIS A 143 23.18 12.90 2.37
C HIS A 143 22.05 11.91 2.05
N ASN A 144 21.73 11.71 0.79
CA ASN A 144 20.61 10.90 0.35
C ASN A 144 21.04 9.44 0.12
N LEU A 145 20.17 8.52 0.50
CA LEU A 145 20.27 7.11 0.21
C LEU A 145 18.91 6.63 -0.28
N VAL A 146 18.87 6.03 -1.46
CA VAL A 146 17.66 5.41 -2.00
C VAL A 146 17.98 3.97 -2.39
N ALA A 147 17.15 3.04 -1.97
CA ALA A 147 17.24 1.65 -2.39
C ALA A 147 15.87 1.11 -2.78
N VAL A 148 15.81 0.36 -3.87
CA VAL A 148 14.61 -0.28 -4.38
C VAL A 148 14.84 -1.79 -4.44
N TYR A 149 13.91 -2.53 -3.85
CA TYR A 149 13.94 -3.98 -3.78
C TYR A 149 12.75 -4.58 -4.53
N LEU A 150 13.00 -5.64 -5.27
CA LEU A 150 11.99 -6.48 -5.90
C LEU A 150 12.13 -7.92 -5.38
N PRO A 151 11.04 -8.71 -5.29
CA PRO A 151 11.15 -10.12 -4.93
C PRO A 151 11.87 -10.90 -6.03
N GLU A 152 12.81 -11.77 -5.65
CA GLU A 152 13.57 -12.63 -6.58
C GLU A 152 12.67 -13.62 -7.33
N LYS A 153 11.61 -14.10 -6.66
CA LYS A 153 10.68 -15.09 -7.20
C LYS A 153 9.26 -14.54 -7.24
N ASN A 154 8.41 -15.12 -8.08
CA ASN A 154 7.00 -14.77 -8.23
C ASN A 154 6.73 -13.35 -8.79
N ILE A 155 7.66 -12.84 -9.60
CA ILE A 155 7.39 -11.65 -10.41
C ILE A 155 6.50 -12.08 -11.57
N THR A 156 5.23 -11.66 -11.54
CA THR A 156 4.33 -11.79 -12.67
C THR A 156 3.97 -10.40 -13.17
N ALA A 157 3.76 -10.27 -14.48
CA ALA A 157 3.39 -8.99 -15.09
C ALA A 157 2.16 -8.33 -14.41
N HIS A 158 1.25 -9.15 -13.86
CA HIS A 158 0.05 -8.68 -13.18
C HIS A 158 0.18 -8.51 -11.65
N ARG A 159 1.32 -8.86 -11.06
CA ARG A 159 1.59 -8.77 -9.62
C ARG A 159 3.02 -8.36 -9.36
N LEU A 160 3.28 -7.08 -9.50
CA LEU A 160 4.55 -6.51 -9.11
C LEU A 160 4.48 -6.08 -7.63
N LYS A 161 5.45 -6.53 -6.86
CA LYS A 161 5.70 -6.00 -5.52
C LYS A 161 7.00 -5.22 -5.56
N CYS A 162 7.05 -4.08 -4.89
CA CYS A 162 8.29 -3.35 -4.69
C CYS A 162 8.37 -2.83 -3.26
N CYS A 163 9.58 -2.71 -2.76
CA CYS A 163 9.86 -2.07 -1.49
C CYS A 163 10.93 -1.00 -1.72
N VAL A 164 10.67 0.21 -1.29
CA VAL A 164 11.54 1.37 -1.47
C VAL A 164 11.94 1.90 -0.11
N MET A 165 13.22 2.19 0.04
CA MET A 165 13.78 2.90 1.17
C MET A 165 14.39 4.20 0.65
N ALA A 166 14.06 5.32 1.28
CA ALA A 166 14.70 6.60 1.05
C ALA A 166 15.11 7.21 2.39
N PHE A 167 16.30 7.76 2.45
CA PHE A 167 16.86 8.42 3.64
C PHE A 167 17.58 9.71 3.22
N ASP A 168 17.30 10.82 3.88
CA ASP A 168 17.87 12.15 3.57
C ASP A 168 18.89 12.66 4.62
N GLY A 169 19.32 11.78 5.52
CA GLY A 169 20.20 12.14 6.65
C GLY A 169 19.46 12.45 7.95
N LYS A 170 18.15 12.70 7.92
CA LYS A 170 17.30 12.99 9.09
C LYS A 170 16.03 12.16 9.12
N GLU A 171 15.46 11.91 7.97
CA GLU A 171 14.19 11.21 7.81
C GLU A 171 14.35 9.98 6.92
N MET A 172 13.74 8.90 7.32
CA MET A 172 13.71 7.66 6.57
C MET A 172 12.27 7.35 6.18
N VAL A 173 12.05 7.20 4.89
CA VAL A 173 10.76 6.81 4.30
C VAL A 173 10.88 5.39 3.78
N LEU A 174 9.98 4.53 4.24
CA LEU A 174 9.83 3.16 3.75
C LEU A 174 8.50 3.05 3.02
N VAL A 175 8.53 2.58 1.80
CA VAL A 175 7.33 2.36 0.99
C VAL A 175 7.32 0.91 0.53
N SER A 176 6.22 0.21 0.76
CA SER A 176 5.98 -1.10 0.15
C SER A 176 4.72 -0.98 -0.69
N ALA A 177 4.80 -1.35 -1.95
CA ALA A 177 3.68 -1.30 -2.87
C ALA A 177 3.50 -2.64 -3.59
N GLN A 178 2.25 -2.98 -3.84
CA GLN A 178 1.88 -4.12 -4.67
C GLN A 178 0.82 -3.69 -5.68
N GLY A 179 0.99 -4.06 -6.94
CA GLY A 179 0.06 -3.68 -7.97
C GLY A 179 0.22 -4.44 -9.27
N ASN A 180 -0.60 -4.01 -10.24
CA ASN A 180 -0.48 -4.40 -11.64
C ASN A 180 0.03 -3.19 -12.43
N PRO A 181 1.26 -3.20 -12.96
CA PRO A 181 1.81 -2.07 -13.68
C PRO A 181 1.18 -1.86 -15.07
N GLU A 182 0.44 -2.84 -15.59
CA GLU A 182 -0.09 -2.82 -16.97
C GLU A 182 -0.89 -1.55 -17.30
N PRO A 183 -1.84 -1.05 -16.46
CA PRO A 183 -2.57 0.18 -16.77
C PRO A 183 -1.66 1.41 -16.86
N LEU A 184 -0.60 1.47 -16.04
CA LEU A 184 0.39 2.55 -16.09
C LEU A 184 1.27 2.47 -17.33
N LEU A 185 1.71 1.28 -17.70
CA LEU A 185 2.52 1.06 -18.90
C LEU A 185 1.72 1.40 -20.15
N THR A 186 0.47 0.95 -20.24
CA THR A 186 -0.42 1.30 -21.37
C THR A 186 -0.56 2.82 -21.48
N TYR A 187 -0.86 3.50 -20.37
CA TYR A 187 -0.95 4.95 -20.36
C TYR A 187 0.36 5.64 -20.79
N ALA A 188 1.51 5.16 -20.28
CA ALA A 188 2.82 5.72 -20.64
C ALA A 188 3.15 5.53 -22.13
N PHE A 189 2.84 4.37 -22.70
CA PHE A 189 3.02 4.12 -24.13
C PHE A 189 2.10 4.97 -25.00
N ASP A 190 0.84 5.14 -24.59
CA ASP A 190 -0.09 6.02 -25.31
C ASP A 190 0.41 7.47 -25.31
N GLN A 191 0.89 7.96 -24.17
CA GLN A 191 1.49 9.30 -24.08
C GLN A 191 2.75 9.44 -24.93
N ALA A 192 3.63 8.45 -24.92
CA ALA A 192 4.84 8.47 -25.73
C ALA A 192 4.51 8.50 -27.24
N ASN A 193 3.52 7.72 -27.68
CA ASN A 193 3.06 7.70 -29.06
C ASN A 193 2.45 9.03 -29.49
N LEU A 194 1.63 9.66 -28.64
CA LEU A 194 1.07 10.99 -28.88
C LEU A 194 2.17 12.05 -29.06
N HIS A 195 3.20 12.02 -28.22
CA HIS A 195 4.35 12.93 -28.31
C HIS A 195 5.21 12.67 -29.56
N ALA A 196 5.36 11.41 -29.97
CA ALA A 196 6.07 11.05 -31.19
C ALA A 196 5.33 11.54 -32.45
N GLN A 197 4.00 11.38 -32.49
CA GLN A 197 3.16 11.89 -33.59
C GLN A 197 3.15 13.43 -33.66
N ALA A 198 3.11 14.12 -32.52
CA ALA A 198 3.14 15.58 -32.45
C ALA A 198 4.48 16.16 -32.92
N ARG A 199 5.57 15.37 -32.90
CA ARG A 199 6.91 15.76 -33.36
C ARG A 199 7.18 15.42 -34.82
N MET A 200 6.31 14.66 -35.48
CA MET A 200 6.45 14.47 -36.93
C MET A 200 6.00 15.75 -37.65
N PRO A 201 6.90 16.51 -38.24
CA PRO A 201 6.49 17.64 -39.07
C PRO A 201 5.66 17.09 -40.22
N SER A 202 4.54 17.72 -40.48
CA SER A 202 3.69 17.44 -41.64
C SER A 202 4.49 17.65 -42.90
N PHE A 203 5.30 16.66 -43.32
CA PHE A 203 5.89 16.66 -44.64
C PHE A 203 4.77 16.40 -45.62
N MET A 204 4.24 17.51 -46.15
CA MET A 204 3.72 17.70 -47.47
C MET A 204 3.44 16.40 -48.25
N VAL A 205 2.19 16.03 -48.31
CA VAL A 205 1.67 15.36 -49.49
C VAL A 205 1.49 16.44 -50.56
N ILE A 206 2.53 16.71 -51.33
CA ILE A 206 2.38 17.34 -52.64
C ILE A 206 2.00 16.22 -53.59
N ALA A 207 0.69 15.99 -53.71
CA ALA A 207 0.14 15.21 -54.81
C ALA A 207 0.29 16.04 -56.08
N ARG A 208 0.96 15.44 -57.06
CA ARG A 208 0.99 15.85 -58.44
C ARG A 208 -0.15 15.18 -59.20
#